data_cc58cd9e79d92ee5361beb180839eb84
#
_entry.id   cc58cd9e79d92ee5361beb180839eb84
#
_cell.length_a   1.000
_cell.length_b   1.000
_cell.length_c   1.000
_cell.angle_alpha   90.00
_cell.angle_beta   90.00
_cell.angle_gamma   90.00
#
_symmetry.space_group_name_H-M   'P 1'
#
loop_
_entity.id
_entity.type
_entity.pdbx_description
1 polymer ?
#
loop_
_entity_poly.entity_id
_entity_poly.type
_entity_poly.pdbx_seq_one_letter_code
_entity_poly.pdbx_strand_id
1 'polypeptide(L)'
;QLFQSMEHSSFSIDEQPYASLFKIYDHEFLSVSISKGLIDISNLSIAGDGMPVTTSARERKHRICECSKNGITSCHCDRYFSQPDCDIGYDSSRECFYHGYHLYILVAANSESDLPLFPLFNPASKHDSHGFLEAYFRFKAFLPDFHVRKWLLDSAHDAMSYYLYCRKNDIQPFIDLNEKRGISKKYKDDFTIGKDGVPICKAGRKMNHDGSEPS
;
A
#
# COMPACT_ATOMS: atom_id res chain seq x y z
N GLN A 1 13.63 8.94 3.00
CA GLN A 1 14.53 8.06 2.23
C GLN A 1 13.77 7.11 1.32
N LEU A 2 12.74 6.36 1.83
CA LEU A 2 11.97 5.40 1.03
C LEU A 2 11.30 6.05 -0.19
N PHE A 3 10.57 7.16 0.01
CA PHE A 3 9.94 7.89 -1.08
C PHE A 3 10.95 8.37 -2.13
N GLN A 4 12.08 8.91 -1.71
CA GLN A 4 13.12 9.39 -2.63
C GLN A 4 13.73 8.26 -3.45
N SER A 5 14.02 7.12 -2.80
CA SER A 5 14.57 5.96 -3.51
C SER A 5 13.61 5.39 -4.55
N MET A 6 12.30 5.35 -4.25
CA MET A 6 11.29 4.85 -5.18
C MET A 6 10.96 5.86 -6.30
N GLU A 7 10.92 7.17 -5.99
CA GLU A 7 10.69 8.23 -6.98
C GLU A 7 11.76 8.24 -8.08
N HIS A 8 13.00 7.86 -7.75
CA HIS A 8 14.11 7.81 -8.69
C HIS A 8 14.36 6.42 -9.30
N SER A 9 13.59 5.41 -8.91
CA SER A 9 13.70 4.08 -9.50
C SER A 9 13.08 4.07 -10.90
N SER A 10 13.85 3.64 -11.90
CA SER A 10 13.32 3.40 -13.22
C SER A 10 12.66 2.00 -13.25
N PHE A 11 11.34 1.96 -13.33
CA PHE A 11 10.62 0.70 -13.54
C PHE A 11 10.34 0.54 -15.03
N SER A 12 10.80 -0.57 -15.60
CA SER A 12 10.44 -0.98 -16.95
C SER A 12 9.45 -2.14 -16.87
N ILE A 13 8.34 -2.04 -17.61
CA ILE A 13 7.33 -3.10 -17.67
C ILE A 13 7.92 -4.38 -18.26
N ASP A 14 8.80 -4.26 -19.26
CA ASP A 14 9.36 -5.40 -19.96
C ASP A 14 10.32 -6.25 -19.11
N GLU A 15 10.85 -5.66 -18.03
CA GLU A 15 11.73 -6.33 -17.09
C GLU A 15 10.99 -7.07 -15.97
N GLN A 16 9.66 -6.95 -15.90
CA GLN A 16 8.86 -7.57 -14.85
C GLN A 16 8.42 -8.98 -15.25
N PRO A 17 8.42 -9.94 -14.30
CA PRO A 17 8.01 -11.32 -14.59
C PRO A 17 6.56 -11.43 -15.10
N TYR A 18 5.72 -10.45 -14.75
CA TYR A 18 4.30 -10.39 -15.12
C TYR A 18 4.02 -9.43 -16.29
N ALA A 19 5.05 -8.96 -17.01
CA ALA A 19 4.89 -7.96 -18.07
C ALA A 19 3.85 -8.35 -19.11
N SER A 20 3.84 -9.62 -19.55
CA SER A 20 2.88 -10.11 -20.54
C SER A 20 1.43 -10.04 -20.02
N LEU A 21 1.20 -10.43 -18.77
CA LEU A 21 -0.12 -10.38 -18.14
C LEU A 21 -0.58 -8.94 -17.96
N PHE A 22 0.32 -8.04 -17.56
CA PHE A 22 -0.01 -6.63 -17.41
C PHE A 22 -0.35 -5.98 -18.77
N LYS A 23 0.36 -6.31 -19.83
CA LYS A 23 0.03 -5.82 -21.19
C LYS A 23 -1.34 -6.29 -21.68
N ILE A 24 -1.72 -7.54 -21.39
CA ILE A 24 -3.06 -8.05 -21.67
C ILE A 24 -4.10 -7.27 -20.86
N TYR A 25 -3.85 -7.09 -19.53
CA TYR A 25 -4.74 -6.34 -18.66
C TYR A 25 -4.92 -4.89 -19.11
N ASP A 26 -3.84 -4.21 -19.48
CA ASP A 26 -3.89 -2.85 -20.01
C ASP A 26 -4.71 -2.79 -21.30
N HIS A 27 -4.41 -3.66 -22.27
CA HIS A 27 -5.08 -3.67 -23.57
C HIS A 27 -6.56 -4.04 -23.47
N GLU A 28 -6.89 -5.12 -22.77
CA GLU A 28 -8.26 -5.70 -22.75
C GLU A 28 -9.18 -5.03 -21.73
N PHE A 29 -8.62 -4.40 -20.70
CA PHE A 29 -9.40 -3.83 -19.60
C PHE A 29 -9.21 -2.32 -19.45
N LEU A 30 -7.98 -1.83 -19.18
CA LEU A 30 -7.76 -0.41 -18.87
C LEU A 30 -8.06 0.47 -20.09
N SER A 31 -7.48 0.16 -21.24
CA SER A 31 -7.69 0.93 -22.48
C SER A 31 -9.16 0.93 -22.91
N VAL A 32 -9.86 -0.20 -22.74
CA VAL A 32 -11.29 -0.29 -23.02
C VAL A 32 -12.11 0.55 -22.04
N SER A 33 -11.79 0.50 -20.75
CA SER A 33 -12.48 1.28 -19.71
C SER A 33 -12.30 2.78 -19.92
N ILE A 34 -11.10 3.22 -20.30
CA ILE A 34 -10.81 4.61 -20.64
C ILE A 34 -11.59 5.03 -21.90
N SER A 35 -11.57 4.23 -22.97
CA SER A 35 -12.26 4.55 -24.21
C SER A 35 -13.77 4.67 -24.06
N LYS A 36 -14.35 3.96 -23.07
CA LYS A 36 -15.77 4.05 -22.70
C LYS A 36 -16.07 5.18 -21.73
N GLY A 37 -15.08 5.95 -21.30
CA GLY A 37 -15.24 7.03 -20.32
C GLY A 37 -15.52 6.56 -18.88
N LEU A 38 -15.23 5.28 -18.57
CA LEU A 38 -15.44 4.73 -17.23
C LEU A 38 -14.33 5.13 -16.25
N ILE A 39 -13.16 5.48 -16.77
CA ILE A 39 -12.01 5.97 -16.01
C ILE A 39 -11.59 7.32 -16.58
N ASP A 40 -11.64 8.36 -15.74
CA ASP A 40 -11.11 9.69 -16.07
C ASP A 40 -9.64 9.77 -15.70
N ILE A 41 -8.75 9.63 -16.69
CA ILE A 41 -7.30 9.68 -16.48
C ILE A 41 -6.79 11.09 -16.16
N SER A 42 -7.56 12.13 -16.44
CA SER A 42 -7.16 13.53 -16.25
C SER A 42 -7.36 14.01 -14.82
N ASN A 43 -8.28 13.38 -14.08
CA ASN A 43 -8.64 13.77 -12.71
C ASN A 43 -8.90 12.54 -11.83
N LEU A 44 -7.87 11.72 -11.68
CA LEU A 44 -7.99 10.43 -11.03
C LEU A 44 -7.93 10.54 -9.50
N SER A 45 -8.88 9.91 -8.83
CA SER A 45 -8.82 9.62 -7.40
C SER A 45 -8.46 8.16 -7.21
N ILE A 46 -7.39 7.87 -6.46
CA ILE A 46 -6.93 6.51 -6.22
C ILE A 46 -7.25 6.10 -4.79
N ALA A 47 -7.86 4.93 -4.64
CA ALA A 47 -7.83 4.19 -3.39
C ALA A 47 -6.91 2.97 -3.51
N GLY A 48 -6.44 2.47 -2.40
CA GLY A 48 -5.61 1.28 -2.38
C GLY A 48 -5.80 0.51 -1.09
N ASP A 49 -5.90 -0.82 -1.25
CA ASP A 49 -6.05 -1.73 -0.12
C ASP A 49 -5.36 -3.06 -0.41
N GLY A 50 -4.98 -3.75 0.66
CA GLY A 50 -4.30 -5.03 0.62
C GLY A 50 -5.18 -6.17 1.11
N MET A 51 -5.06 -7.32 0.47
CA MET A 51 -5.79 -8.52 0.87
C MET A 51 -4.87 -9.74 0.96
N PRO A 52 -5.09 -10.63 1.95
CA PRO A 52 -4.33 -11.87 2.07
C PRO A 52 -4.70 -12.86 0.96
N VAL A 53 -3.67 -13.44 0.34
CA VAL A 53 -3.81 -14.56 -0.60
C VAL A 53 -3.13 -15.78 0.00
N THR A 54 -3.93 -16.66 0.59
CA THR A 54 -3.44 -17.86 1.25
C THR A 54 -2.99 -18.89 0.23
N THR A 55 -1.93 -19.62 0.56
CA THR A 55 -1.40 -20.70 -0.26
C THR A 55 -1.46 -22.03 0.49
N SER A 56 -1.22 -23.12 -0.23
CA SER A 56 -1.01 -24.45 0.38
C SER A 56 0.39 -24.64 0.95
N ALA A 57 1.21 -23.59 1.04
CA ALA A 57 2.54 -23.66 1.62
C ALA A 57 2.45 -24.15 3.07
N ARG A 58 3.29 -25.12 3.40
CA ARG A 58 3.32 -25.67 4.75
C ARG A 58 4.07 -24.71 5.67
N GLU A 59 3.66 -24.64 6.95
CA GLU A 59 4.28 -23.83 7.99
C GLU A 59 5.78 -24.07 8.17
N ARG A 60 6.26 -25.27 7.82
CA ARG A 60 7.66 -25.64 7.96
C ARG A 60 8.40 -25.50 6.63
N LYS A 61 9.42 -24.65 6.66
CA LYS A 61 10.38 -24.55 5.54
C LYS A 61 11.05 -25.90 5.27
N HIS A 62 11.13 -26.28 4.01
CA HIS A 62 11.76 -27.50 3.56
C HIS A 62 13.25 -27.33 3.31
N ARG A 63 14.02 -28.40 3.48
CA ARG A 63 15.41 -28.47 3.04
C ARG A 63 15.45 -28.68 1.53
N ILE A 64 16.23 -27.87 0.84
CA ILE A 64 16.50 -28.04 -0.60
C ILE A 64 17.89 -28.67 -0.82
N CYS A 65 18.70 -28.79 0.24
CA CYS A 65 20.03 -29.37 0.17
C CYS A 65 19.98 -30.88 0.06
N GLU A 66 21.04 -31.47 -0.50
CA GLU A 66 21.23 -32.92 -0.60
C GLU A 66 21.90 -33.56 0.64
N CYS A 67 22.07 -32.80 1.72
CA CYS A 67 22.70 -33.25 2.94
C CYS A 67 22.10 -34.55 3.50
N SER A 68 20.77 -34.68 3.43
CA SER A 68 20.09 -35.92 3.88
C SER A 68 20.46 -37.15 3.02
N LYS A 69 20.62 -36.96 1.71
CA LYS A 69 21.06 -38.04 0.81
C LYS A 69 22.49 -38.47 1.11
N ASN A 70 23.32 -37.56 1.60
CA ASN A 70 24.72 -37.78 1.96
C ASN A 70 24.89 -38.18 3.45
N GLY A 71 23.81 -38.63 4.12
CA GLY A 71 23.84 -39.08 5.51
C GLY A 71 23.98 -38.00 6.56
N ILE A 72 23.94 -36.71 6.20
CA ILE A 72 24.03 -35.59 7.14
C ILE A 72 22.64 -35.30 7.66
N THR A 73 22.36 -35.69 8.90
CA THR A 73 21.02 -35.49 9.54
C THR A 73 20.80 -34.10 10.10
N SER A 74 21.88 -33.37 10.45
CA SER A 74 21.83 -31.99 10.95
C SER A 74 22.69 -31.11 10.07
N CYS A 75 22.06 -30.20 9.31
CA CYS A 75 22.74 -29.22 8.48
C CYS A 75 22.22 -27.82 8.75
N HIS A 76 23.07 -26.81 8.50
CA HIS A 76 22.75 -25.39 8.61
C HIS A 76 22.36 -24.75 7.25
N CYS A 77 22.06 -25.60 6.24
CA CYS A 77 21.61 -25.10 4.94
C CYS A 77 20.27 -24.38 5.05
N ASP A 78 20.07 -23.39 4.18
CA ASP A 78 18.84 -22.62 4.12
C ASP A 78 17.62 -23.51 3.89
N ARG A 79 16.51 -23.09 4.43
CA ARG A 79 15.22 -23.75 4.28
C ARG A 79 14.24 -22.80 3.64
N TYR A 80 13.46 -23.31 2.71
CA TYR A 80 12.49 -22.54 1.95
C TYR A 80 11.09 -23.13 2.10
N PHE A 81 10.07 -22.30 1.96
CA PHE A 81 8.70 -22.79 1.81
C PHE A 81 8.55 -23.57 0.49
N SER A 82 7.49 -24.38 0.36
CA SER A 82 7.14 -25.03 -0.91
C SER A 82 6.92 -24.04 -2.06
N GLN A 83 6.62 -22.80 -1.72
CA GLN A 83 6.62 -21.65 -2.61
C GLN A 83 7.67 -20.68 -2.05
N PRO A 84 8.87 -20.60 -2.64
CA PRO A 84 10.04 -19.91 -2.05
C PRO A 84 9.86 -18.42 -1.86
N ASP A 85 9.00 -17.82 -2.68
CA ASP A 85 8.67 -16.37 -2.71
C ASP A 85 7.49 -16.00 -1.82
N CYS A 86 6.80 -16.97 -1.19
CA CYS A 86 5.77 -16.68 -0.19
C CYS A 86 6.39 -16.41 1.19
N ASP A 87 5.62 -15.77 2.06
CA ASP A 87 6.03 -15.52 3.44
C ASP A 87 4.84 -15.61 4.40
N ILE A 88 5.11 -15.35 5.68
CA ILE A 88 4.11 -15.34 6.75
C ILE A 88 3.59 -13.92 6.88
N GLY A 89 2.27 -13.77 6.79
CA GLY A 89 1.55 -12.54 7.07
C GLY A 89 0.57 -12.69 8.21
N TYR A 90 0.01 -11.59 8.67
CA TYR A 90 -1.06 -11.55 9.67
C TYR A 90 -2.32 -10.95 9.05
N ASP A 91 -3.41 -11.72 9.07
CA ASP A 91 -4.73 -11.26 8.64
C ASP A 91 -5.46 -10.68 9.86
N SER A 92 -5.58 -9.36 9.92
CA SER A 92 -6.23 -8.65 11.02
C SER A 92 -7.75 -8.89 11.09
N SER A 93 -8.39 -9.20 9.97
CA SER A 93 -9.83 -9.46 9.91
C SER A 93 -10.19 -10.82 10.48
N ARG A 94 -9.30 -11.79 10.35
CA ARG A 94 -9.45 -13.16 10.87
C ARG A 94 -8.65 -13.41 12.14
N GLU A 95 -7.86 -12.43 12.58
CA GLU A 95 -6.97 -12.51 13.74
C GLU A 95 -6.03 -13.73 13.72
N CYS A 96 -5.52 -14.10 12.54
CA CYS A 96 -4.65 -15.26 12.38
C CYS A 96 -3.47 -15.01 11.43
N PHE A 97 -2.40 -15.78 11.65
CA PHE A 97 -1.29 -15.84 10.71
C PHE A 97 -1.63 -16.73 9.52
N TYR A 98 -1.15 -16.34 8.35
CA TYR A 98 -1.29 -17.12 7.13
C TYR A 98 0.04 -17.21 6.36
N HIS A 99 0.18 -18.23 5.52
CA HIS A 99 1.31 -18.40 4.62
C HIS A 99 0.86 -18.11 3.19
N GLY A 100 1.52 -17.19 2.53
CA GLY A 100 1.15 -16.85 1.17
C GLY A 100 1.68 -15.49 0.73
N TYR A 101 0.78 -14.76 0.09
CA TYR A 101 1.07 -13.48 -0.54
C TYR A 101 0.11 -12.41 -0.04
N HIS A 102 0.49 -11.18 -0.32
CA HIS A 102 -0.32 -10.00 -0.09
C HIS A 102 -0.59 -9.35 -1.44
N LEU A 103 -1.85 -9.37 -1.88
CA LEU A 103 -2.29 -8.69 -3.09
C LEU A 103 -2.72 -7.27 -2.73
N TYR A 104 -1.97 -6.28 -3.20
CA TYR A 104 -2.33 -4.88 -3.08
C TYR A 104 -2.95 -4.40 -4.40
N ILE A 105 -4.11 -3.75 -4.35
CA ILE A 105 -4.80 -3.28 -5.56
C ILE A 105 -5.01 -1.77 -5.45
N LEU A 106 -4.60 -1.04 -6.49
CA LEU A 106 -5.02 0.34 -6.71
C LEU A 106 -6.31 0.34 -7.53
N VAL A 107 -7.26 1.19 -7.15
CA VAL A 107 -8.54 1.36 -7.83
C VAL A 107 -8.81 2.82 -8.17
N ALA A 108 -9.58 3.05 -9.24
CA ALA A 108 -10.12 4.35 -9.60
C ALA A 108 -11.35 4.65 -8.75
N ALA A 109 -11.15 5.26 -7.57
CA ALA A 109 -12.21 5.52 -6.59
C ALA A 109 -13.24 6.58 -7.02
N ASN A 110 -12.99 7.29 -8.13
CA ASN A 110 -13.96 8.19 -8.73
C ASN A 110 -14.68 7.60 -9.95
N SER A 111 -14.43 6.33 -10.26
CA SER A 111 -15.24 5.59 -11.22
C SER A 111 -16.51 5.06 -10.57
N GLU A 112 -17.57 4.83 -11.36
CA GLU A 112 -18.86 4.36 -10.85
C GLU A 112 -18.77 2.98 -10.12
N SER A 113 -17.76 2.18 -10.46
CA SER A 113 -17.63 0.81 -9.98
C SER A 113 -16.25 0.50 -9.36
N ASP A 114 -15.53 1.51 -8.87
CA ASP A 114 -14.20 1.37 -8.26
C ASP A 114 -13.26 0.46 -9.09
N LEU A 115 -13.12 0.79 -10.37
CA LEU A 115 -12.41 -0.06 -11.32
C LEU A 115 -10.93 -0.25 -10.95
N PRO A 116 -10.40 -1.48 -10.96
CA PRO A 116 -9.01 -1.73 -10.64
C PRO A 116 -8.07 -1.11 -11.67
N LEU A 117 -7.01 -0.47 -11.17
CA LEU A 117 -5.99 0.20 -11.99
C LEU A 117 -4.70 -0.59 -12.05
N PHE A 118 -4.24 -1.09 -10.90
CA PHE A 118 -2.95 -1.74 -10.82
C PHE A 118 -2.91 -2.75 -9.66
N PRO A 119 -2.73 -4.04 -9.95
CA PRO A 119 -2.48 -5.06 -8.93
C PRO A 119 -0.98 -5.19 -8.66
N LEU A 120 -0.62 -5.34 -7.39
CA LEU A 120 0.74 -5.66 -6.95
C LEU A 120 0.70 -6.89 -6.05
N PHE A 121 1.52 -7.88 -6.38
CA PHE A 121 1.59 -9.13 -5.64
C PHE A 121 2.91 -9.20 -4.87
N ASN A 122 2.84 -9.24 -3.55
CA ASN A 122 3.99 -9.24 -2.65
C ASN A 122 3.98 -10.47 -1.74
N PRO A 123 5.12 -10.86 -1.14
CA PRO A 123 5.14 -11.79 -0.01
C PRO A 123 4.22 -11.29 1.13
N ALA A 124 3.59 -12.22 1.85
CA ALA A 124 2.61 -11.91 2.90
C ALA A 124 3.14 -11.01 4.03
N SER A 125 4.45 -10.98 4.26
CA SER A 125 5.12 -10.13 5.25
C SER A 125 5.14 -8.64 4.89
N LYS A 126 4.78 -8.29 3.65
CA LYS A 126 4.81 -6.90 3.20
C LYS A 126 3.66 -6.09 3.80
N HIS A 127 3.99 -4.99 4.47
CA HIS A 127 2.99 -4.09 5.06
C HIS A 127 2.30 -3.22 4.01
N ASP A 128 1.00 -2.91 4.19
CA ASP A 128 0.16 -2.14 3.26
C ASP A 128 0.77 -0.80 2.86
N SER A 129 1.34 -0.07 3.80
CA SER A 129 2.00 1.20 3.50
C SER A 129 3.15 1.07 2.49
N HIS A 130 3.92 -0.02 2.54
CA HIS A 130 4.94 -0.29 1.53
C HIS A 130 4.31 -0.77 0.22
N GLY A 131 3.26 -1.59 0.30
CA GLY A 131 2.50 -2.09 -0.85
C GLY A 131 1.93 -0.96 -1.69
N PHE A 132 1.31 0.04 -1.04
CA PHE A 132 0.79 1.23 -1.72
C PHE A 132 1.88 1.99 -2.49
N LEU A 133 2.99 2.32 -1.82
CA LEU A 133 4.05 3.10 -2.46
C LEU A 133 4.62 2.38 -3.68
N GLU A 134 4.91 1.10 -3.54
CA GLU A 134 5.44 0.29 -4.64
C GLU A 134 4.44 0.21 -5.79
N ALA A 135 3.15 -0.07 -5.50
CA ALA A 135 2.10 -0.11 -6.50
C ALA A 135 1.94 1.26 -7.20
N TYR A 136 1.92 2.35 -6.44
CA TYR A 136 1.75 3.70 -6.97
C TYR A 136 2.90 4.12 -7.88
N PHE A 137 4.15 3.90 -7.47
CA PHE A 137 5.29 4.29 -8.30
C PHE A 137 5.42 3.44 -9.56
N ARG A 138 5.13 2.14 -9.48
CA ARG A 138 5.06 1.28 -10.66
C ARG A 138 3.91 1.70 -11.58
N PHE A 139 2.72 1.94 -11.04
CA PHE A 139 1.58 2.47 -11.78
C PHE A 139 1.95 3.75 -12.54
N LYS A 140 2.56 4.73 -11.87
CA LYS A 140 2.99 5.99 -12.49
C LYS A 140 4.07 5.80 -13.56
N ALA A 141 4.97 4.85 -13.39
CA ALA A 141 6.01 4.54 -14.38
C ALA A 141 5.43 3.86 -15.62
N PHE A 142 4.43 2.99 -15.46
CA PHE A 142 3.82 2.25 -16.57
C PHE A 142 2.73 3.04 -17.30
N LEU A 143 2.03 3.91 -16.57
CA LEU A 143 0.91 4.70 -17.05
C LEU A 143 1.13 6.20 -16.73
N PRO A 144 2.11 6.84 -17.37
CA PRO A 144 2.53 8.21 -17.06
C PRO A 144 1.44 9.26 -17.33
N ASP A 145 0.54 8.99 -18.26
CA ASP A 145 -0.53 9.90 -18.68
C ASP A 145 -1.68 10.01 -17.64
N PHE A 146 -1.68 9.15 -16.62
CA PHE A 146 -2.68 9.20 -15.59
C PHE A 146 -2.36 10.30 -14.55
N HIS A 147 -3.24 11.30 -14.46
CA HIS A 147 -3.10 12.43 -13.54
C HIS A 147 -3.84 12.17 -12.22
N VAL A 148 -3.09 11.74 -11.22
CA VAL A 148 -3.62 11.47 -9.88
C VAL A 148 -3.78 12.78 -9.11
N ARG A 149 -4.99 13.04 -8.62
CA ARG A 149 -5.34 14.24 -7.84
C ARG A 149 -5.66 13.95 -6.38
N LYS A 150 -6.11 12.74 -6.08
CA LYS A 150 -6.52 12.38 -4.71
C LYS A 150 -6.01 10.99 -4.34
N TRP A 151 -5.62 10.85 -3.10
CA TRP A 151 -5.35 9.57 -2.45
C TRP A 151 -6.38 9.33 -1.35
N LEU A 152 -7.05 8.17 -1.39
CA LEU A 152 -8.02 7.72 -0.41
C LEU A 152 -7.45 6.45 0.24
N LEU A 153 -6.93 6.55 1.44
CA LEU A 153 -6.17 5.50 2.09
C LEU A 153 -6.64 5.30 3.53
N ASP A 154 -6.46 4.11 4.04
CA ASP A 154 -6.76 3.76 5.42
C ASP A 154 -5.68 4.27 6.40
N SER A 155 -5.90 4.03 7.69
CA SER A 155 -5.03 4.46 8.78
C SER A 155 -3.63 3.82 8.81
N ALA A 156 -3.39 2.76 8.05
CA ALA A 156 -2.05 2.17 7.90
C ALA A 156 -1.08 3.11 7.17
N HIS A 157 -1.63 4.06 6.41
CA HIS A 157 -0.91 5.05 5.62
C HIS A 157 -0.76 6.40 6.33
N ASP A 158 -1.30 6.57 7.56
CA ASP A 158 -1.20 7.80 8.33
C ASP A 158 0.22 8.04 8.81
N ALA A 159 1.03 8.64 7.95
CA ALA A 159 2.41 9.01 8.23
C ALA A 159 2.76 10.33 7.54
N MET A 160 3.55 11.17 8.23
CA MET A 160 3.95 12.49 7.75
C MET A 160 4.55 12.46 6.34
N SER A 161 5.29 11.43 5.99
CA SER A 161 5.91 11.26 4.67
C SER A 161 4.88 11.21 3.53
N TYR A 162 3.68 10.63 3.76
CA TYR A 162 2.60 10.61 2.79
C TYR A 162 2.05 12.01 2.54
N TYR A 163 1.78 12.78 3.60
CA TYR A 163 1.28 14.15 3.49
C TYR A 163 2.29 15.08 2.81
N LEU A 164 3.59 14.93 3.12
CA LEU A 164 4.64 15.71 2.47
C LEU A 164 4.76 15.39 0.98
N TYR A 165 4.68 14.11 0.62
CA TYR A 165 4.68 13.71 -0.80
C TYR A 165 3.46 14.27 -1.53
N CYS A 166 2.27 14.13 -0.97
CA CYS A 166 1.03 14.66 -1.54
C CYS A 166 1.13 16.18 -1.75
N ARG A 167 1.63 16.92 -0.76
CA ARG A 167 1.84 18.37 -0.85
C ARG A 167 2.83 18.76 -1.96
N LYS A 168 3.92 18.01 -2.10
CA LYS A 168 4.94 18.25 -3.14
C LYS A 168 4.39 18.03 -4.55
N ASN A 169 3.47 17.09 -4.72
CA ASN A 169 2.97 16.65 -6.01
C ASN A 169 1.53 17.12 -6.33
N ASP A 170 1.00 18.08 -5.57
CA ASP A 170 -0.36 18.60 -5.74
C ASP A 170 -1.45 17.52 -5.70
N ILE A 171 -1.28 16.56 -4.79
CA ILE A 171 -2.22 15.48 -4.52
C ILE A 171 -2.95 15.79 -3.22
N GLN A 172 -4.26 15.68 -3.21
CA GLN A 172 -5.06 15.85 -2.01
C GLN A 172 -5.18 14.52 -1.25
N PRO A 173 -4.61 14.40 -0.03
CA PRO A 173 -4.72 13.18 0.76
C PRO A 173 -6.04 13.13 1.54
N PHE A 174 -6.70 11.99 1.50
CA PHE A 174 -7.79 11.57 2.37
C PHE A 174 -7.33 10.28 3.03
N ILE A 175 -6.73 10.40 4.21
CA ILE A 175 -6.14 9.28 4.93
C ILE A 175 -6.80 9.22 6.30
N ASP A 176 -7.32 8.04 6.68
CA ASP A 176 -7.88 7.82 8.01
C ASP A 176 -6.80 8.01 9.08
N LEU A 177 -7.15 8.70 10.15
CA LEU A 177 -6.21 8.93 11.24
C LEU A 177 -5.96 7.64 12.02
N ASN A 178 -4.70 7.35 12.26
CA ASN A 178 -4.32 6.21 13.07
C ASN A 178 -4.55 6.52 14.56
N GLU A 179 -5.53 5.88 15.17
CA GLU A 179 -5.88 6.10 16.58
C GLU A 179 -4.71 5.86 17.55
N LYS A 180 -3.77 4.98 17.19
CA LYS A 180 -2.57 4.70 17.99
C LYS A 180 -1.54 5.83 17.94
N ARG A 181 -1.58 6.66 16.88
CA ARG A 181 -0.71 7.82 16.68
C ARG A 181 -1.42 9.13 16.98
N GLY A 182 -2.69 9.06 17.37
CA GLY A 182 -3.50 10.23 17.68
C GLY A 182 -3.08 10.89 19.00
N ILE A 183 -3.88 11.86 19.39
CA ILE A 183 -3.69 12.63 20.62
C ILE A 183 -3.57 11.69 21.80
N SER A 184 -2.49 11.82 22.57
CA SER A 184 -2.29 11.08 23.82
C SER A 184 -3.56 11.13 24.67
N LYS A 185 -3.96 10.00 25.27
CA LYS A 185 -5.10 9.92 26.19
C LYS A 185 -5.06 11.03 27.25
N LYS A 186 -3.88 11.47 27.66
CA LYS A 186 -3.65 12.58 28.58
C LYS A 186 -4.27 13.90 28.10
N TYR A 187 -4.36 14.14 26.79
CA TYR A 187 -4.87 15.39 26.22
C TYR A 187 -6.21 15.25 25.51
N LYS A 188 -6.79 14.02 25.43
CA LYS A 188 -8.09 13.79 24.76
C LYS A 188 -9.22 14.66 25.32
N ASP A 189 -9.15 14.97 26.62
CA ASP A 189 -10.17 15.78 27.28
C ASP A 189 -9.85 17.28 27.31
N ASP A 190 -8.70 17.70 26.76
CA ASP A 190 -8.27 19.10 26.85
C ASP A 190 -8.83 19.98 25.78
N PHE A 191 -9.36 19.41 24.70
CA PHE A 191 -10.01 20.14 23.63
C PHE A 191 -11.01 19.26 22.86
N THR A 192 -11.88 19.91 22.08
CA THR A 192 -12.78 19.27 21.12
C THR A 192 -12.47 19.79 19.72
N ILE A 193 -12.77 19.03 18.69
CA ILE A 193 -12.61 19.48 17.30
C ILE A 193 -13.92 20.11 16.84
N GLY A 194 -13.85 21.36 16.41
CA GLY A 194 -14.98 22.08 15.83
C GLY A 194 -15.41 21.52 14.47
N LYS A 195 -16.59 21.87 13.97
CA LYS A 195 -17.11 21.45 12.66
C LYS A 195 -16.22 21.87 11.48
N ASP A 196 -15.41 22.89 11.69
CA ASP A 196 -14.43 23.43 10.74
C ASP A 196 -13.04 22.77 10.86
N GLY A 197 -12.93 21.72 11.70
CA GLY A 197 -11.65 21.02 11.94
C GLY A 197 -10.70 21.75 12.90
N VAL A 198 -11.09 22.92 13.43
CA VAL A 198 -10.24 23.69 14.33
C VAL A 198 -10.44 23.21 15.79
N PRO A 199 -9.35 22.92 16.53
CA PRO A 199 -9.44 22.57 17.94
C PRO A 199 -10.03 23.72 18.79
N ILE A 200 -10.89 23.35 19.73
CA ILE A 200 -11.54 24.28 20.70
C ILE A 200 -11.13 23.83 22.09
N CYS A 201 -10.47 24.69 22.85
CA CYS A 201 -10.06 24.40 24.21
C CYS A 201 -11.24 24.26 25.17
N LYS A 202 -11.01 23.73 26.40
CA LYS A 202 -12.06 23.58 27.44
C LYS A 202 -12.81 24.89 27.79
N ALA A 203 -12.16 26.04 27.55
CA ALA A 203 -12.78 27.34 27.74
C ALA A 203 -13.64 27.81 26.55
N GLY A 204 -13.88 26.93 25.55
CA GLY A 204 -14.69 27.25 24.37
C GLY A 204 -14.01 28.16 23.32
N ARG A 205 -12.71 28.39 23.44
CA ARG A 205 -11.96 29.23 22.50
C ARG A 205 -11.31 28.39 21.40
N LYS A 206 -11.43 28.85 20.15
CA LYS A 206 -10.67 28.25 19.04
C LYS A 206 -9.17 28.42 19.26
N MET A 207 -8.42 27.34 19.03
CA MET A 207 -6.97 27.33 19.14
C MET A 207 -6.36 27.77 17.80
N ASN A 208 -5.29 28.56 17.86
CA ASN A 208 -4.52 28.92 16.68
C ASN A 208 -3.31 27.98 16.59
N HIS A 209 -2.87 27.72 15.36
CA HIS A 209 -1.63 26.99 15.14
C HIS A 209 -0.44 27.88 15.54
N ASP A 210 0.38 27.39 16.48
CA ASP A 210 1.53 28.11 17.05
C ASP A 210 2.87 27.55 16.56
N GLY A 211 2.85 26.85 15.43
CA GLY A 211 4.05 26.21 14.84
C GLY A 211 4.15 24.71 15.19
N SER A 212 5.20 24.10 14.66
CA SER A 212 5.59 22.72 14.96
C SER A 212 6.98 22.68 15.51
N GLU A 213 7.20 21.98 16.61
CA GLU A 213 8.56 21.72 17.10
C GLU A 213 9.28 20.80 16.10
N PRO A 214 10.54 21.11 15.73
CA PRO A 214 11.34 20.18 14.95
C PRO A 214 11.62 18.92 15.78
N SER A 215 11.26 17.76 15.23
CA SER A 215 11.52 16.43 15.81
C SER A 215 12.98 16.03 15.65
#